data_ab1006de03480a4727fe837fe657d564
#
_entry.id   ab1006de03480a4727fe837fe657d564
#
_cell.length_a   1.000
_cell.length_b   1.000
_cell.length_c   1.000
_cell.angle_alpha   90.00
_cell.angle_beta   90.00
_cell.angle_gamma   90.00
#
_symmetry.space_group_name_H-M   'P 1'
#
loop_
_entity.id
_entity.type
_entity.pdbx_description
1 polymer ?
#
loop_
_entity_poly.entity_id
_entity_poly.type
_entity_poly.pdbx_seq_one_letter_code
_entity_poly.pdbx_strand_id
1 'polypeptide(L)' 'MNQEVKHELDARGLLCPEPVMMLHKIMRQLQGGELLSVYATDPSTQRDVPKFCQFLGHTLEQQNQDNSEFYFLIRKKL' A
#
# COMPACT_ATOMS: atom_id res chain seq x y z
N MET A 1 3.26 -22.14 14.59
CA MET A 1 3.08 -20.73 14.64
C MET A 1 2.88 -20.13 13.26
N ASN A 2 1.86 -19.39 13.14
CA ASN A 2 1.49 -18.87 11.86
C ASN A 2 1.95 -17.44 11.74
N GLN A 3 2.76 -17.16 10.74
CA GLN A 3 3.27 -15.81 10.55
C GLN A 3 2.95 -15.37 9.16
N GLU A 4 2.35 -14.22 9.08
CA GLU A 4 2.09 -13.61 7.78
C GLU A 4 3.36 -12.96 7.28
N VAL A 5 3.66 -13.17 6.01
CA VAL A 5 4.78 -12.49 5.38
C VAL A 5 4.37 -11.06 5.13
N LYS A 6 5.15 -10.14 5.66
CA LYS A 6 4.86 -8.72 5.54
C LYS A 6 5.98 -8.03 4.77
N HIS A 7 5.61 -7.27 3.78
CA HIS A 7 6.54 -6.50 2.96
C HIS A 7 6.34 -5.02 3.25
N GLU A 8 7.31 -4.22 2.89
CA GLU A 8 7.24 -2.78 3.12
C GLU A 8 7.57 -2.02 1.86
N LEU A 9 6.85 -0.93 1.65
CA LEU A 9 7.14 0.01 0.59
C LEU A 9 7.28 1.40 1.21
N ASP A 10 8.47 1.96 1.07
CA ASP A 10 8.72 3.32 1.53
C ASP A 10 8.56 4.26 0.35
N ALA A 11 7.40 4.89 0.28
CA ALA A 11 7.08 5.84 -0.78
C ALA A 11 7.12 7.28 -0.27
N ARG A 12 7.77 7.49 0.89
CA ARG A 12 7.90 8.85 1.43
C ARG A 12 8.74 9.69 0.49
N GLY A 13 8.32 10.93 0.31
CA GLY A 13 9.01 11.84 -0.59
C GLY A 13 8.64 11.71 -2.05
N LEU A 14 7.90 10.67 -2.40
CA LEU A 14 7.46 10.50 -3.79
C LEU A 14 6.14 11.23 -4.01
N LEU A 15 6.00 11.81 -5.19
CA LEU A 15 4.79 12.54 -5.57
C LEU A 15 4.01 11.76 -6.61
N CYS A 16 2.69 11.98 -6.62
CA CYS A 16 1.80 11.39 -7.61
C CYS A 16 2.37 11.60 -9.01
N PRO A 17 2.42 10.56 -9.84
CA PRO A 17 1.82 9.23 -9.67
C PRO A 17 2.79 8.16 -9.17
N GLU A 18 3.96 8.53 -8.67
CA GLU A 18 4.99 7.56 -8.34
C GLU A 18 4.60 6.56 -7.27
N PRO A 19 3.91 6.96 -6.17
CA PRO A 19 3.54 5.96 -5.17
C PRO A 19 2.70 4.82 -5.75
N VAL A 20 1.70 5.15 -6.59
CA VAL A 20 0.85 4.12 -7.17
C VAL A 20 1.63 3.27 -8.17
N MET A 21 2.54 3.87 -8.91
CA MET A 21 3.38 3.11 -9.83
C MET A 21 4.23 2.09 -9.08
N MET A 22 4.76 2.47 -7.92
CA MET A 22 5.51 1.55 -7.10
C MET A 22 4.62 0.45 -6.53
N LEU A 23 3.37 0.79 -6.18
CA LEU A 23 2.43 -0.22 -5.71
C LEU A 23 2.18 -1.27 -6.78
N HIS A 24 1.96 -0.86 -8.01
CA HIS A 24 1.76 -1.82 -9.10
C HIS A 24 2.94 -2.77 -9.21
N LYS A 25 4.13 -2.22 -9.13
CA LYS A 25 5.33 -3.03 -9.30
C LYS A 25 5.48 -4.04 -8.18
N ILE A 26 5.32 -3.60 -6.92
CA ILE A 26 5.59 -4.49 -5.81
C ILE A 26 4.47 -5.51 -5.64
N MET A 27 3.23 -5.12 -5.94
CA MET A 27 2.11 -6.06 -5.82
C MET A 27 2.25 -7.24 -6.76
N ARG A 28 2.85 -7.03 -7.92
CA ARG A 28 3.06 -8.14 -8.84
C ARG A 28 4.06 -9.16 -8.32
N GLN A 29 4.89 -8.76 -7.35
CA GLN A 29 5.89 -9.65 -6.77
C GLN A 29 5.37 -10.39 -5.54
N LEU A 30 4.24 -9.98 -5.00
CA LEU A 30 3.68 -10.60 -3.80
C LEU A 30 2.77 -11.75 -4.19
N GLN A 31 2.65 -12.68 -3.25
CA GLN A 31 1.71 -13.79 -3.40
C GLN A 31 0.40 -13.45 -2.70
N GLY A 32 -0.67 -14.10 -3.16
CA GLY A 32 -1.99 -13.85 -2.60
C GLY A 32 -2.01 -14.05 -1.10
N GLY A 33 -2.62 -13.10 -0.38
CA GLY A 33 -2.71 -13.15 1.06
C GLY A 33 -1.58 -12.46 1.79
N GLU A 34 -0.51 -12.08 1.10
CA GLU A 34 0.59 -11.39 1.77
C GLU A 34 0.25 -9.93 2.04
N LEU A 35 0.88 -9.39 3.06
CA LEU A 35 0.63 -8.03 3.51
C LEU A 35 1.74 -7.09 3.03
N LEU A 36 1.34 -5.87 2.70
CA LEU A 36 2.26 -4.80 2.32
C LEU A 36 1.97 -3.57 3.17
N SER A 37 2.99 -3.10 3.87
CA SER A 37 2.93 -1.83 4.58
C SER A 37 3.46 -0.73 3.67
N VAL A 38 2.69 0.33 3.51
CA VAL A 38 3.05 1.45 2.64
C VAL A 38 3.15 2.71 3.46
N TYR A 39 4.25 3.41 3.32
CA TYR A 39 4.48 4.70 3.97
C TYR A 39 4.60 5.76 2.89
N ALA A 40 3.84 6.84 3.03
CA ALA A 40 3.82 7.89 2.02
C ALA A 40 3.67 9.26 2.67
N THR A 41 4.06 10.30 1.95
CA THR A 41 3.91 11.67 2.43
C THR A 41 3.07 12.52 1.49
N ASP A 42 2.78 12.04 0.29
CA ASP A 42 1.97 12.79 -0.65
C ASP A 42 0.48 12.64 -0.28
N PRO A 43 -0.21 13.76 0.01
CA PRO A 43 -1.62 13.69 0.39
C PRO A 43 -2.52 12.99 -0.63
N SER A 44 -2.14 12.98 -1.90
CA SER A 44 -2.96 12.31 -2.92
C SER A 44 -3.03 10.81 -2.70
N THR A 45 -2.10 10.23 -1.93
CA THR A 45 -2.15 8.78 -1.64
C THR A 45 -3.38 8.42 -0.81
N GLN A 46 -3.92 9.36 -0.04
CA GLN A 46 -5.15 9.10 0.71
C GLN A 46 -6.31 8.76 -0.21
N ARG A 47 -6.29 9.27 -1.42
CA ARG A 47 -7.30 8.96 -2.42
C ARG A 47 -6.84 7.80 -3.30
N ASP A 48 -5.58 7.84 -3.73
CA ASP A 48 -5.12 6.95 -4.78
C ASP A 48 -4.88 5.52 -4.29
N VAL A 49 -4.41 5.36 -3.04
CA VAL A 49 -4.16 4.01 -2.52
C VAL A 49 -5.45 3.23 -2.29
N PRO A 50 -6.48 3.82 -1.65
CA PRO A 50 -7.76 3.10 -1.55
C PRO A 50 -8.36 2.77 -2.90
N LYS A 51 -8.25 3.67 -3.88
CA LYS A 51 -8.76 3.38 -5.21
C LYS A 51 -8.00 2.25 -5.87
N PHE A 52 -6.69 2.23 -5.70
CA PHE A 52 -5.87 1.14 -6.21
C PHE A 52 -6.35 -0.20 -5.66
N CYS A 53 -6.55 -0.26 -4.35
CA CYS A 53 -7.00 -1.50 -3.71
C CYS A 53 -8.37 -1.92 -4.23
N GLN A 54 -9.30 -0.97 -4.28
CA GLN A 54 -10.66 -1.27 -4.72
C GLN A 54 -10.67 -1.74 -6.17
N PHE A 55 -9.91 -1.07 -7.01
CA PHE A 55 -9.92 -1.36 -8.44
C PHE A 55 -9.34 -2.73 -8.75
N LEU A 56 -8.31 -3.13 -8.03
CA LEU A 56 -7.61 -4.38 -8.29
C LEU A 56 -8.04 -5.51 -7.35
N GLY A 57 -8.96 -5.24 -6.42
CA GLY A 57 -9.50 -6.28 -5.57
C GLY A 57 -8.67 -6.62 -4.36
N HIS A 58 -7.72 -5.76 -4.01
CA HIS A 58 -6.95 -5.96 -2.78
C HIS A 58 -7.71 -5.42 -1.58
N THR A 59 -7.34 -5.86 -0.38
CA THR A 59 -7.99 -5.42 0.84
C THR A 59 -7.13 -4.38 1.55
N LEU A 60 -7.71 -3.20 1.80
CA LEU A 60 -7.05 -2.17 2.60
C LEU A 60 -7.37 -2.48 4.06
N GLU A 61 -6.40 -3.07 4.76
CA GLU A 61 -6.59 -3.52 6.13
C GLU A 61 -6.56 -2.38 7.12
N GLN A 62 -5.66 -1.43 6.93
CA GLN A 62 -5.50 -0.28 7.80
C GLN A 62 -5.13 0.94 6.99
N GLN A 63 -5.55 2.09 7.50
CA GLN A 63 -5.20 3.37 6.90
C GLN A 63 -5.10 4.39 8.02
N ASN A 64 -3.91 4.97 8.20
CA ASN A 64 -3.66 5.91 9.28
C ASN A 64 -2.90 7.11 8.77
N GLN A 65 -3.03 8.20 9.50
CA GLN A 65 -2.27 9.41 9.23
C GLN A 65 -1.65 9.89 10.54
N ASP A 66 -0.36 10.20 10.50
CA ASP A 66 0.36 10.74 11.65
C ASP A 66 1.17 11.94 11.15
N ASN A 67 0.71 13.13 11.53
CA ASN A 67 1.27 14.38 11.01
C ASN A 67 1.14 14.39 9.50
N SER A 68 2.25 14.45 8.76
CA SER A 68 2.22 14.48 7.31
C SER A 68 2.60 13.15 6.70
N GLU A 69 2.60 12.08 7.49
CA GLU A 69 2.86 10.74 6.97
C GLU A 69 1.58 9.94 6.92
N PHE A 70 1.44 9.17 5.86
CA PHE A 70 0.28 8.32 5.64
C PHE A 70 0.74 6.88 5.64
N TYR A 71 -0.02 6.02 6.30
CA TYR A 71 0.28 4.60 6.41
C TYR A 71 -0.88 3.78 5.89
N PHE A 72 -0.56 2.78 5.09
CA PHE A 72 -1.56 1.87 4.56
C PHE A 72 -1.08 0.44 4.74
N LEU A 73 -1.97 -0.44 5.19
CA LEU A 73 -1.69 -1.86 5.24
C LEU A 73 -2.61 -2.55 4.25
N ILE A 74 -2.01 -3.20 3.26
CA ILE A 74 -2.75 -3.79 2.15
C ILE A 74 -2.50 -5.28 2.11
N ARG A 75 -3.59 -6.06 2.01
CA ARG A 75 -3.47 -7.51 1.81
C ARG A 75 -3.74 -7.80 0.35
N LYS A 76 -2.80 -8.50 -0.28
CA LYS A 76 -2.97 -8.86 -1.69
C LYS A 76 -4.08 -9.89 -1.83
N LYS A 77 -4.91 -9.71 -2.85
CA LYS A 77 -6.00 -10.65 -3.11
C LYS A 77 -5.44 -12.05 -3.39
N LEU A 78 -6.24 -13.03 -3.09
CA LEU A 78 -5.88 -14.41 -3.30
C LEU A 78 -5.87 -14.80 -4.77
#